data_d17d922f212043f6f3969c0b9f2f8f8e
#
_entry.id   d17d922f212043f6f3969c0b9f2f8f8e
#
_cell.length_a   1.000
_cell.length_b   1.000
_cell.length_c   1.000
_cell.angle_alpha   90.00
_cell.angle_beta   90.00
_cell.angle_gamma   90.00
#
_symmetry.space_group_name_H-M   'P 1'
#
loop_
_entity.id
_entity.type
_entity.pdbx_description
1 polymer ?
#
loop_
_entity_poly.entity_id
_entity_poly.type
_entity_poly.pdbx_seq_one_letter_code
_entity_poly.pdbx_strand_id
1 'polypeptide(L)'
;VNISLFGAMENNRFSEFLGTIIGPGDAFTINVSLIDNGSDYTITGSGQFTAGPVEGDILAEVKADNNFNIDPNTLLVSGDVNVDTEIVGVQIIMSGSILESRLASLSGNIIGPSNMFDLTVSVEDNGEGYTVTGSGEFTAGPAVGTLEGQIDTNDQFSPILDTLNVGGDVNVDTDLLGNHIEMAGTMDHMSLQSLVGTIEGPNGMYLLTASVEDNGDGYTITATGD
;
A
#
# COMPACT_ATOMS: atom_id res chain seq x y z
N VAL A 1 0.48 11.41 29.09
CA VAL A 1 -0.80 10.68 29.03
C VAL A 1 -1.71 11.20 30.12
N ASN A 2 -2.89 11.63 29.75
CA ASN A 2 -3.94 12.04 30.69
C ASN A 2 -5.00 10.94 30.72
N ILE A 3 -5.40 10.50 31.93
CA ILE A 3 -6.40 9.47 32.12
C ILE A 3 -7.47 10.02 33.04
N SER A 4 -8.72 9.99 32.58
CA SER A 4 -9.90 10.37 33.34
C SER A 4 -10.91 9.23 33.30
N LEU A 5 -11.20 8.63 34.44
CA LEU A 5 -12.05 7.46 34.54
C LEU A 5 -13.12 7.71 35.61
N PHE A 6 -14.36 7.32 35.31
CA PHE A 6 -15.52 7.41 36.21
C PHE A 6 -16.22 6.05 36.25
N GLY A 7 -16.69 5.64 37.39
CA GLY A 7 -17.39 4.37 37.52
C GLY A 7 -18.39 4.37 38.65
N ALA A 8 -19.39 3.49 38.55
CA ALA A 8 -20.35 3.19 39.58
C ALA A 8 -20.29 1.69 39.92
N MET A 9 -20.53 1.36 41.17
CA MET A 9 -20.60 -0.04 41.64
C MET A 9 -22.00 -0.33 42.21
N GLU A 10 -22.53 -1.47 41.84
CA GLU A 10 -23.75 -2.00 42.37
C GLU A 10 -23.57 -3.50 42.71
N ASN A 11 -24.04 -3.92 43.84
CA ASN A 11 -23.93 -5.33 44.30
C ASN A 11 -22.49 -5.90 44.24
N ASN A 12 -21.50 -5.08 44.58
CA ASN A 12 -20.08 -5.43 44.56
C ASN A 12 -19.50 -5.71 43.16
N ARG A 13 -20.16 -5.19 42.09
CA ARG A 13 -19.72 -5.24 40.70
C ARG A 13 -19.72 -3.82 40.13
N PHE A 14 -18.87 -3.57 39.12
CA PHE A 14 -18.98 -2.36 38.34
C PHE A 14 -20.22 -2.44 37.46
N SER A 15 -21.15 -1.50 37.67
CA SER A 15 -22.35 -1.35 36.83
C SER A 15 -22.12 -0.39 35.64
N GLU A 16 -21.18 0.52 35.81
CA GLU A 16 -20.77 1.45 34.76
C GLU A 16 -19.31 1.84 34.98
N PHE A 17 -18.58 1.96 33.88
CA PHE A 17 -17.23 2.49 33.88
C PHE A 17 -16.98 3.19 32.55
N LEU A 18 -16.70 4.48 32.61
CA LEU A 18 -16.48 5.33 31.44
C LEU A 18 -15.23 6.14 31.65
N GLY A 19 -14.55 6.47 30.56
CA GLY A 19 -13.40 7.34 30.65
C GLY A 19 -12.78 7.73 29.33
N THR A 20 -11.75 8.55 29.46
CA THR A 20 -10.98 9.02 28.31
C THR A 20 -9.49 8.90 28.62
N ILE A 21 -8.74 8.40 27.66
CA ILE A 21 -7.28 8.31 27.69
C ILE A 21 -6.74 9.15 26.54
N ILE A 22 -5.94 10.17 26.87
CA ILE A 22 -5.32 11.06 25.89
C ILE A 22 -3.82 10.81 25.91
N GLY A 23 -3.26 10.52 24.76
CA GLY A 23 -1.83 10.24 24.55
C GLY A 23 -0.95 11.49 24.66
N PRO A 24 0.37 11.32 24.66
CA PRO A 24 1.32 12.43 24.64
C PRO A 24 1.14 13.28 23.37
N GLY A 25 1.06 14.60 23.53
CA GLY A 25 0.89 15.53 22.40
C GLY A 25 -0.37 15.27 21.58
N ASP A 26 -1.42 14.75 22.23
CA ASP A 26 -2.70 14.39 21.63
C ASP A 26 -2.59 13.33 20.47
N ALA A 27 -1.50 12.55 20.47
CA ALA A 27 -1.27 11.52 19.45
C ALA A 27 -2.40 10.47 19.37
N PHE A 28 -3.16 10.29 20.44
CA PHE A 28 -4.41 9.54 20.44
C PHE A 28 -5.37 10.03 21.51
N THR A 29 -6.65 9.86 21.24
CA THR A 29 -7.73 10.05 22.21
C THR A 29 -8.63 8.83 22.16
N ILE A 30 -8.70 8.08 23.26
CA ILE A 30 -9.50 6.86 23.36
C ILE A 30 -10.55 7.01 24.45
N ASN A 31 -11.79 6.82 24.09
CA ASN A 31 -12.90 6.70 25.03
C ASN A 31 -13.04 5.25 25.47
N VAL A 32 -13.05 5.01 26.76
CA VAL A 32 -13.11 3.67 27.33
C VAL A 32 -14.45 3.48 27.98
N SER A 33 -15.06 2.31 27.78
CA SER A 33 -16.26 1.89 28.47
C SER A 33 -16.16 0.42 28.90
N LEU A 34 -16.96 0.03 29.86
CA LEU A 34 -17.03 -1.31 30.38
C LEU A 34 -18.48 -1.78 30.44
N ILE A 35 -18.69 -3.01 30.01
CA ILE A 35 -20.00 -3.69 30.08
C ILE A 35 -19.86 -4.89 31.04
N ASP A 36 -20.74 -4.95 32.01
CA ASP A 36 -20.89 -6.13 32.91
C ASP A 36 -21.75 -7.18 32.21
N ASN A 37 -21.17 -8.34 31.88
CA ASN A 37 -21.85 -9.46 31.25
C ASN A 37 -22.42 -10.45 32.28
N GLY A 38 -22.26 -10.16 33.59
CA GLY A 38 -22.68 -11.03 34.70
C GLY A 38 -21.62 -12.04 35.14
N SER A 39 -20.91 -12.68 34.22
CA SER A 39 -19.81 -13.61 34.46
C SER A 39 -18.42 -13.01 34.26
N ASP A 40 -18.33 -11.97 33.48
CA ASP A 40 -17.10 -11.29 33.08
C ASP A 40 -17.40 -9.82 32.71
N TYR A 41 -16.39 -9.09 32.28
CA TYR A 41 -16.52 -7.74 31.76
C TYR A 41 -15.98 -7.67 30.34
N THR A 42 -16.66 -6.89 29.51
CA THR A 42 -16.12 -6.45 28.22
C THR A 42 -15.66 -4.99 28.37
N ILE A 43 -14.40 -4.73 28.09
CA ILE A 43 -13.81 -3.39 28.06
C ILE A 43 -13.68 -3.00 26.60
N THR A 44 -14.31 -1.89 26.22
CA THR A 44 -14.21 -1.33 24.88
C THR A 44 -13.46 -0.01 24.91
N GLY A 45 -12.66 0.24 23.91
CA GLY A 45 -11.98 1.53 23.69
C GLY A 45 -12.21 1.98 22.27
N SER A 46 -12.70 3.20 22.07
CA SER A 46 -12.88 3.79 20.73
C SER A 46 -12.28 5.17 20.68
N GLY A 47 -11.65 5.51 19.57
CA GLY A 47 -11.02 6.80 19.46
C GLY A 47 -10.26 7.02 18.18
N GLN A 48 -9.50 8.10 18.17
CA GLN A 48 -8.68 8.52 17.05
C GLN A 48 -7.21 8.53 17.41
N PHE A 49 -6.36 8.29 16.44
CA PHE A 49 -4.92 8.40 16.59
C PHE A 49 -4.30 9.17 15.43
N THR A 50 -3.15 9.78 15.71
CA THR A 50 -2.29 10.44 14.72
C THR A 50 -0.84 10.09 15.04
N ALA A 51 -0.16 9.47 14.08
CA ALA A 51 1.22 9.04 14.23
C ALA A 51 2.04 9.48 13.00
N GLY A 52 2.59 10.69 13.05
CA GLY A 52 3.26 11.30 11.90
C GLY A 52 2.27 11.53 10.75
N PRO A 53 2.50 10.96 9.55
CA PRO A 53 1.60 11.09 8.40
C PRO A 53 0.41 10.12 8.45
N VAL A 54 0.31 9.29 9.46
CA VAL A 54 -0.73 8.26 9.61
C VAL A 54 -1.77 8.75 10.61
N GLU A 55 -3.02 8.72 10.23
CA GLU A 55 -4.16 8.98 11.11
C GLU A 55 -5.24 7.92 10.94
N GLY A 56 -6.13 7.80 11.91
CA GLY A 56 -7.24 6.87 11.81
C GLY A 56 -8.11 6.81 13.05
N ASP A 57 -9.14 6.00 12.90
CA ASP A 57 -10.03 5.61 13.99
C ASP A 57 -9.65 4.23 14.50
N ILE A 58 -9.82 4.00 15.79
CA ILE A 58 -9.54 2.72 16.43
C ILE A 58 -10.70 2.30 17.32
N LEU A 59 -11.08 1.06 17.23
CA LEU A 59 -11.98 0.37 18.15
C LEU A 59 -11.25 -0.85 18.67
N ALA A 60 -11.15 -0.96 19.99
CA ALA A 60 -10.57 -2.11 20.66
C ALA A 60 -11.57 -2.72 21.64
N GLU A 61 -11.58 -4.04 21.73
CA GLU A 61 -12.37 -4.80 22.68
C GLU A 61 -11.48 -5.83 23.36
N VAL A 62 -11.61 -5.98 24.68
CA VAL A 62 -10.93 -7.02 25.45
C VAL A 62 -11.80 -7.50 26.60
N LYS A 63 -11.70 -8.76 26.97
CA LYS A 63 -12.42 -9.33 28.11
C LYS A 63 -11.59 -9.33 29.39
N ALA A 64 -12.26 -9.16 30.50
CA ALA A 64 -11.68 -9.30 31.83
C ALA A 64 -12.60 -10.17 32.72
N ASP A 65 -12.00 -10.96 33.60
CA ASP A 65 -12.75 -11.75 34.57
C ASP A 65 -13.38 -10.88 35.67
N ASN A 66 -14.11 -11.49 36.58
CA ASN A 66 -14.73 -10.81 37.73
C ASN A 66 -13.74 -10.15 38.69
N ASN A 67 -12.45 -10.45 38.61
CA ASN A 67 -11.38 -9.86 39.41
C ASN A 67 -10.60 -8.80 38.61
N PHE A 68 -11.08 -8.44 37.41
CA PHE A 68 -10.41 -7.54 36.50
C PHE A 68 -9.06 -8.06 35.94
N ASN A 69 -8.84 -9.37 35.91
CA ASN A 69 -7.73 -9.91 35.16
C ASN A 69 -8.10 -9.87 33.67
N ILE A 70 -7.36 -9.07 32.91
CA ILE A 70 -7.53 -8.93 31.46
C ILE A 70 -7.00 -10.19 30.78
N ASP A 71 -7.81 -10.77 29.88
CA ASP A 71 -7.35 -11.83 28.97
C ASP A 71 -6.87 -11.24 27.66
N PRO A 72 -5.55 -11.11 27.44
CA PRO A 72 -4.98 -10.51 26.24
C PRO A 72 -5.28 -11.29 24.96
N ASN A 73 -5.64 -12.59 25.06
CA ASN A 73 -5.99 -13.40 23.90
C ASN A 73 -7.39 -13.05 23.34
N THR A 74 -8.16 -12.26 24.07
CA THR A 74 -9.47 -11.78 23.63
C THR A 74 -9.40 -10.36 23.04
N LEU A 75 -8.20 -9.78 22.95
CA LEU A 75 -8.04 -8.43 22.37
C LEU A 75 -8.34 -8.46 20.88
N LEU A 76 -9.36 -7.73 20.49
CA LEU A 76 -9.72 -7.46 19.10
C LEU A 76 -9.53 -5.96 18.82
N VAL A 77 -8.86 -5.64 17.75
CA VAL A 77 -8.66 -4.27 17.28
C VAL A 77 -9.21 -4.16 15.87
N SER A 78 -10.01 -3.13 15.65
CA SER A 78 -10.51 -2.76 14.32
C SER A 78 -10.45 -1.25 14.16
N GLY A 79 -10.54 -0.77 12.91
CA GLY A 79 -10.52 0.66 12.64
C GLY A 79 -10.09 0.98 11.23
N ASP A 80 -10.01 2.27 10.96
CA ASP A 80 -9.58 2.81 9.69
C ASP A 80 -8.19 3.43 9.82
N VAL A 81 -7.42 3.36 8.73
CA VAL A 81 -6.08 3.93 8.62
C VAL A 81 -5.99 4.77 7.37
N ASN A 82 -5.52 6.00 7.49
CA ASN A 82 -5.28 6.92 6.38
C ASN A 82 -3.83 7.40 6.43
N VAL A 83 -3.21 7.46 5.27
CA VAL A 83 -1.85 7.98 5.07
C VAL A 83 -1.92 9.07 4.01
N ASP A 84 -1.45 10.26 4.33
CA ASP A 84 -1.25 11.35 3.37
C ASP A 84 0.10 12.00 3.66
N THR A 85 1.06 11.78 2.77
CA THR A 85 2.41 12.27 2.98
C THR A 85 3.13 12.52 1.66
N GLU A 86 4.16 13.36 1.72
CA GLU A 86 5.08 13.60 0.62
C GLU A 86 6.51 13.31 1.09
N ILE A 87 7.21 12.45 0.37
CA ILE A 87 8.61 12.08 0.63
C ILE A 87 9.43 12.30 -0.65
N VAL A 88 10.35 13.27 -0.62
CA VAL A 88 11.24 13.60 -1.75
C VAL A 88 10.48 13.83 -3.06
N GLY A 89 9.32 14.53 -2.98
CA GLY A 89 8.46 14.82 -4.13
C GLY A 89 7.58 13.66 -4.59
N VAL A 90 7.59 12.53 -3.88
CA VAL A 90 6.64 11.42 -4.06
C VAL A 90 5.48 11.61 -3.11
N GLN A 91 4.29 11.81 -3.64
CA GLN A 91 3.06 11.88 -2.84
C GLN A 91 2.51 10.47 -2.63
N ILE A 92 2.15 10.14 -1.40
CA ILE A 92 1.57 8.86 -1.00
C ILE A 92 0.24 9.15 -0.31
N ILE A 93 -0.85 8.69 -0.92
CA ILE A 93 -2.20 8.82 -0.38
C ILE A 93 -2.80 7.42 -0.31
N MET A 94 -3.01 6.90 0.89
CA MET A 94 -3.55 5.56 1.09
C MET A 94 -4.62 5.57 2.18
N SER A 95 -5.61 4.68 2.04
CA SER A 95 -6.62 4.42 3.05
C SER A 95 -6.88 2.93 3.18
N GLY A 96 -7.24 2.50 4.37
CA GLY A 96 -7.46 1.09 4.63
C GLY A 96 -8.15 0.83 5.96
N SER A 97 -8.24 -0.45 6.31
CA SER A 97 -8.91 -0.88 7.51
C SER A 97 -8.12 -1.97 8.25
N ILE A 98 -8.28 -1.97 9.56
CA ILE A 98 -7.80 -3.01 10.47
C ILE A 98 -9.01 -3.82 10.92
N LEU A 99 -8.94 -5.13 10.86
CA LEU A 99 -9.97 -6.04 11.35
C LEU A 99 -9.32 -7.18 12.12
N GLU A 100 -9.88 -7.51 13.30
CA GLU A 100 -9.38 -8.59 14.16
C GLU A 100 -7.86 -8.49 14.43
N SER A 101 -7.36 -7.27 14.68
CA SER A 101 -5.96 -6.95 14.97
C SER A 101 -5.00 -7.16 13.79
N ARG A 102 -5.50 -7.30 12.56
CA ARG A 102 -4.73 -7.39 11.32
C ARG A 102 -5.13 -6.28 10.35
N LEU A 103 -4.20 -5.86 9.49
CA LEU A 103 -4.55 -5.01 8.35
C LEU A 103 -5.40 -5.83 7.39
N ALA A 104 -6.66 -5.46 7.21
CA ALA A 104 -7.57 -6.15 6.29
C ALA A 104 -7.36 -5.68 4.85
N SER A 105 -7.16 -4.37 4.67
CA SER A 105 -6.86 -3.77 3.37
C SER A 105 -6.16 -2.43 3.54
N LEU A 106 -5.34 -2.07 2.58
CA LEU A 106 -4.80 -0.71 2.44
C LEU A 106 -4.64 -0.44 0.94
N SER A 107 -5.22 0.64 0.44
CA SER A 107 -5.15 0.98 -0.99
C SER A 107 -5.03 2.48 -1.20
N GLY A 108 -4.46 2.88 -2.32
CA GLY A 108 -4.29 4.28 -2.65
C GLY A 108 -3.36 4.52 -3.82
N ASN A 109 -2.85 5.73 -3.89
CA ASN A 109 -2.01 6.17 -4.99
C ASN A 109 -0.63 6.62 -4.50
N ILE A 110 0.38 6.30 -5.31
CA ILE A 110 1.74 6.80 -5.17
C ILE A 110 2.08 7.57 -6.45
N ILE A 111 2.22 8.88 -6.31
CA ILE A 111 2.44 9.79 -7.43
C ILE A 111 3.87 10.30 -7.37
N GLY A 112 4.62 10.09 -8.43
CA GLY A 112 6.02 10.49 -8.54
C GLY A 112 6.21 12.00 -8.77
N PRO A 113 7.45 12.48 -8.59
CA PRO A 113 7.79 13.88 -8.84
C PRO A 113 7.39 14.30 -10.26
N SER A 114 6.71 15.45 -10.39
CA SER A 114 6.24 15.96 -11.68
C SER A 114 5.36 14.96 -12.46
N ASN A 115 4.65 14.10 -11.77
CA ASN A 115 3.82 13.02 -12.33
C ASN A 115 4.61 12.06 -13.26
N MET A 116 5.88 11.81 -12.95
CA MET A 116 6.68 10.83 -13.69
C MET A 116 6.11 9.41 -13.60
N PHE A 117 5.36 9.12 -12.57
CA PHE A 117 4.54 7.91 -12.43
C PHE A 117 3.32 8.20 -11.56
N ASP A 118 2.25 7.47 -11.79
CA ASP A 118 1.05 7.42 -10.96
C ASP A 118 0.66 5.94 -10.81
N LEU A 119 0.86 5.42 -9.62
CA LEU A 119 0.64 4.01 -9.30
C LEU A 119 -0.52 3.88 -8.32
N THR A 120 -1.50 3.08 -8.67
CA THR A 120 -2.49 2.58 -7.72
C THR A 120 -1.91 1.36 -7.02
N VAL A 121 -1.88 1.38 -5.70
CA VAL A 121 -1.31 0.31 -4.87
C VAL A 121 -2.40 -0.26 -3.97
N SER A 122 -2.43 -1.57 -3.81
CA SER A 122 -3.25 -2.24 -2.79
C SER A 122 -2.43 -3.24 -1.98
N VAL A 123 -2.83 -3.41 -0.73
CA VAL A 123 -2.30 -4.39 0.22
C VAL A 123 -3.49 -5.16 0.77
N GLU A 124 -3.47 -6.46 0.65
CA GLU A 124 -4.56 -7.34 1.09
C GLU A 124 -4.00 -8.46 1.96
N ASP A 125 -4.73 -8.81 3.02
CA ASP A 125 -4.40 -9.97 3.86
C ASP A 125 -4.62 -11.26 3.05
N ASN A 126 -3.59 -12.09 2.91
CA ASN A 126 -3.65 -13.38 2.21
C ASN A 126 -3.70 -14.59 3.17
N GLY A 127 -3.82 -14.33 4.48
CA GLY A 127 -3.91 -15.34 5.54
C GLY A 127 -2.56 -15.80 6.10
N GLU A 128 -1.47 -15.67 5.35
CA GLU A 128 -0.09 -15.99 5.78
C GLU A 128 0.78 -14.73 5.89
N GLY A 129 0.26 -13.61 5.46
CA GLY A 129 0.89 -12.31 5.42
C GLY A 129 0.06 -11.36 4.56
N TYR A 130 0.69 -10.66 3.64
CA TYR A 130 0.01 -9.69 2.77
C TYR A 130 0.48 -9.84 1.33
N THR A 131 -0.45 -9.65 0.40
CA THR A 131 -0.14 -9.45 -1.02
C THR A 131 -0.19 -7.95 -1.31
N VAL A 132 0.90 -7.43 -1.81
CA VAL A 132 1.01 -6.03 -2.29
C VAL A 132 0.95 -6.05 -3.81
N THR A 133 0.00 -5.33 -4.37
CA THR A 133 -0.12 -5.13 -5.83
C THR A 133 0.03 -3.66 -6.16
N GLY A 134 0.58 -3.37 -7.31
CA GLY A 134 0.69 -2.01 -7.84
C GLY A 134 0.49 -2.00 -9.34
N SER A 135 -0.26 -1.03 -9.84
CA SER A 135 -0.42 -0.81 -11.27
C SER A 135 -0.54 0.67 -11.59
N GLY A 136 -0.07 1.08 -12.74
CA GLY A 136 -0.18 2.47 -13.14
C GLY A 136 0.62 2.84 -14.37
N GLU A 137 0.74 4.12 -14.60
CA GLU A 137 1.41 4.70 -15.76
C GLU A 137 2.73 5.35 -15.34
N PHE A 138 3.67 5.38 -16.26
CA PHE A 138 4.90 6.13 -16.09
C PHE A 138 5.27 6.94 -17.34
N THR A 139 6.02 8.02 -17.10
CA THR A 139 6.62 8.85 -18.14
C THR A 139 8.08 9.13 -17.78
N ALA A 140 9.01 8.67 -18.62
CA ALA A 140 10.43 8.85 -18.41
C ALA A 140 11.07 9.42 -19.69
N GLY A 141 11.12 10.73 -19.80
CA GLY A 141 11.55 11.41 -21.03
C GLY A 141 10.63 11.07 -22.20
N PRO A 142 11.14 10.47 -23.29
CA PRO A 142 10.32 10.06 -24.43
C PRO A 142 9.61 8.73 -24.23
N ALA A 143 9.89 7.99 -23.15
CA ALA A 143 9.26 6.71 -22.87
C ALA A 143 8.03 6.91 -21.98
N VAL A 144 6.93 6.32 -22.39
CA VAL A 144 5.68 6.23 -21.63
C VAL A 144 5.25 4.78 -21.58
N GLY A 145 4.53 4.40 -20.54
CA GLY A 145 4.07 3.02 -20.44
C GLY A 145 3.25 2.75 -19.21
N THR A 146 2.89 1.49 -19.08
CA THR A 146 2.22 0.96 -17.90
C THR A 146 3.16 0.04 -17.13
N LEU A 147 3.01 0.01 -15.82
CA LEU A 147 3.66 -0.93 -14.93
C LEU A 147 2.58 -1.65 -14.11
N GLU A 148 2.77 -2.91 -13.91
CA GLU A 148 2.02 -3.70 -12.94
C GLU A 148 2.97 -4.61 -12.18
N GLY A 149 2.71 -4.79 -10.89
CA GLY A 149 3.58 -5.59 -10.06
C GLY A 149 2.83 -6.19 -8.89
N GLN A 150 3.35 -7.31 -8.42
CA GLN A 150 2.86 -7.99 -7.23
C GLN A 150 4.04 -8.55 -6.45
N ILE A 151 3.92 -8.52 -5.12
CA ILE A 151 4.84 -9.19 -4.20
C ILE A 151 4.09 -9.63 -2.95
N ASP A 152 4.40 -10.81 -2.44
CA ASP A 152 3.91 -11.25 -1.14
C ASP A 152 4.87 -10.86 -0.03
N THR A 153 4.32 -10.65 1.15
CA THR A 153 5.06 -10.37 2.39
C THR A 153 4.60 -11.32 3.49
N ASN A 154 5.41 -11.45 4.52
CA ASN A 154 4.97 -12.07 5.76
C ASN A 154 4.14 -11.10 6.64
N ASP A 155 3.66 -11.56 7.80
CA ASP A 155 2.90 -10.75 8.78
C ASP A 155 3.63 -9.49 9.29
N GLN A 156 4.94 -9.41 9.13
CA GLN A 156 5.77 -8.25 9.53
C GLN A 156 6.10 -7.34 8.34
N PHE A 157 5.40 -7.48 7.23
CA PHE A 157 5.64 -6.77 5.97
C PHE A 157 7.05 -6.96 5.39
N SER A 158 7.71 -8.07 5.72
CA SER A 158 8.98 -8.42 5.08
C SER A 158 8.70 -9.06 3.73
N PRO A 159 9.23 -8.52 2.61
CA PRO A 159 8.94 -9.01 1.28
C PRO A 159 9.52 -10.41 1.04
N ILE A 160 8.76 -11.24 0.34
CA ILE A 160 9.17 -12.57 -0.13
C ILE A 160 9.59 -12.42 -1.58
N LEU A 161 10.89 -12.22 -1.82
CA LEU A 161 11.41 -11.83 -3.14
C LEU A 161 11.11 -12.83 -4.26
N ASP A 162 10.95 -14.10 -3.94
CA ASP A 162 10.63 -15.14 -4.92
C ASP A 162 9.20 -15.01 -5.49
N THR A 163 8.35 -14.19 -4.86
CA THR A 163 6.99 -13.90 -5.35
C THR A 163 6.91 -12.60 -6.15
N LEU A 164 8.02 -11.86 -6.25
CA LEU A 164 8.04 -10.60 -6.99
C LEU A 164 7.80 -10.86 -8.48
N ASN A 165 6.72 -10.30 -8.98
CA ASN A 165 6.41 -10.26 -10.41
C ASN A 165 6.19 -8.79 -10.82
N VAL A 166 6.86 -8.36 -11.89
CA VAL A 166 6.71 -7.03 -12.48
C VAL A 166 6.59 -7.17 -13.98
N GLY A 167 5.55 -6.58 -14.54
CA GLY A 167 5.28 -6.53 -15.97
C GLY A 167 4.81 -5.16 -16.41
N GLY A 168 4.50 -5.02 -17.68
CA GLY A 168 3.96 -3.80 -18.24
C GLY A 168 4.32 -3.57 -19.69
N ASP A 169 3.87 -2.44 -20.21
CA ASP A 169 4.13 -1.98 -21.57
C ASP A 169 5.03 -0.75 -21.58
N VAL A 170 5.86 -0.65 -22.61
CA VAL A 170 6.73 0.51 -22.86
C VAL A 170 6.53 0.99 -24.28
N ASN A 171 6.28 2.29 -24.45
CA ASN A 171 6.20 2.95 -25.74
C ASN A 171 7.20 4.12 -25.76
N VAL A 172 7.91 4.24 -26.87
CA VAL A 172 8.86 5.35 -27.12
C VAL A 172 8.46 6.01 -28.41
N ASP A 173 8.25 7.33 -28.37
CA ASP A 173 8.01 8.17 -29.52
C ASP A 173 8.88 9.42 -29.37
N THR A 174 9.89 9.58 -30.24
CA THR A 174 10.84 10.68 -30.10
C THR A 174 11.57 11.01 -31.39
N ASP A 175 12.00 12.25 -31.49
CA ASP A 175 12.91 12.70 -32.54
C ASP A 175 14.34 12.82 -31.97
N LEU A 176 15.27 12.06 -32.52
CA LEU A 176 16.67 12.09 -32.14
C LEU A 176 17.57 12.30 -33.34
N LEU A 177 18.34 13.39 -33.33
CA LEU A 177 19.28 13.76 -34.40
C LEU A 177 18.63 13.80 -35.82
N GLY A 178 17.34 14.20 -35.87
CA GLY A 178 16.56 14.27 -37.10
C GLY A 178 15.96 12.95 -37.58
N ASN A 179 16.10 11.90 -36.78
CA ASN A 179 15.40 10.63 -37.00
C ASN A 179 14.17 10.56 -36.09
N HIS A 180 13.04 10.11 -36.61
CA HIS A 180 11.87 9.77 -35.83
C HIS A 180 11.93 8.32 -35.39
N ILE A 181 11.79 8.09 -34.12
CA ILE A 181 11.89 6.75 -33.49
C ILE A 181 10.56 6.46 -32.81
N GLU A 182 9.89 5.41 -33.25
CA GLU A 182 8.65 4.90 -32.65
C GLU A 182 8.85 3.43 -32.32
N MET A 183 8.77 3.06 -31.02
CA MET A 183 8.96 1.69 -30.55
C MET A 183 7.93 1.35 -29.51
N ALA A 184 7.46 0.11 -29.51
CA ALA A 184 6.56 -0.45 -28.50
C ALA A 184 7.08 -1.79 -28.01
N GLY A 185 6.91 -2.08 -26.73
CA GLY A 185 7.40 -3.31 -26.14
C GLY A 185 6.67 -3.72 -24.88
N THR A 186 7.02 -4.90 -24.40
CA THR A 186 6.45 -5.48 -23.20
C THR A 186 7.54 -5.94 -22.24
N MET A 187 7.25 -5.84 -20.96
CA MET A 187 8.06 -6.39 -19.87
C MET A 187 7.26 -7.49 -19.16
N ASP A 188 7.93 -8.55 -18.76
CA ASP A 188 7.38 -9.60 -17.91
C ASP A 188 8.48 -10.19 -17.04
N HIS A 189 8.15 -10.51 -15.78
CA HIS A 189 9.11 -11.04 -14.80
C HIS A 189 10.40 -10.20 -14.71
N MET A 190 10.26 -8.86 -14.70
CA MET A 190 11.37 -7.89 -14.64
C MET A 190 12.33 -7.93 -15.86
N SER A 191 11.94 -8.57 -16.94
CA SER A 191 12.69 -8.66 -18.18
C SER A 191 11.93 -8.01 -19.33
N LEU A 192 12.65 -7.29 -20.19
CA LEU A 192 12.10 -6.82 -21.47
C LEU A 192 11.90 -8.05 -22.38
N GLN A 193 10.65 -8.37 -22.70
CA GLN A 193 10.31 -9.50 -23.55
C GLN A 193 10.50 -9.16 -25.03
N SER A 194 10.03 -7.99 -25.40
CA SER A 194 10.15 -7.49 -26.78
C SER A 194 10.15 -5.96 -26.78
N LEU A 195 10.81 -5.41 -27.78
CA LEU A 195 10.69 -4.00 -28.16
C LEU A 195 10.79 -3.92 -29.68
N VAL A 196 9.73 -3.48 -30.34
CA VAL A 196 9.63 -3.47 -31.81
C VAL A 196 9.18 -2.10 -32.29
N GLY A 197 9.75 -1.63 -33.38
CA GLY A 197 9.35 -0.33 -33.91
C GLY A 197 10.08 0.08 -35.16
N THR A 198 10.00 1.35 -35.48
CA THR A 198 10.57 1.96 -36.68
C THR A 198 11.49 3.12 -36.34
N ILE A 199 12.49 3.30 -37.17
CA ILE A 199 13.37 4.45 -37.18
C ILE A 199 13.31 5.08 -38.61
N GLU A 200 12.69 6.22 -38.72
CA GLU A 200 12.60 6.96 -39.96
C GLU A 200 13.70 8.02 -40.02
N GLY A 201 14.48 7.99 -41.09
CA GLY A 201 15.54 9.00 -41.33
C GLY A 201 15.02 10.37 -41.73
N PRO A 202 15.89 11.40 -41.69
CA PRO A 202 15.50 12.75 -42.03
C PRO A 202 14.87 12.83 -43.43
N ASN A 203 13.69 13.45 -43.51
CA ASN A 203 12.89 13.55 -44.77
C ASN A 203 12.57 12.21 -45.44
N GLY A 204 12.46 11.16 -44.68
CA GLY A 204 12.14 9.82 -45.22
C GLY A 204 13.27 9.19 -46.04
N MET A 205 14.53 9.57 -45.78
CA MET A 205 15.67 9.05 -46.56
C MET A 205 15.88 7.53 -46.37
N TYR A 206 15.41 6.99 -45.30
CA TYR A 206 15.40 5.56 -45.00
C TYR A 206 14.31 5.22 -43.94
N LEU A 207 13.87 3.99 -43.94
CA LEU A 207 13.01 3.44 -42.91
C LEU A 207 13.63 2.13 -42.44
N LEU A 208 13.95 2.05 -41.16
CA LEU A 208 14.43 0.83 -40.51
C LEU A 208 13.32 0.26 -39.62
N THR A 209 13.06 -1.03 -39.71
CA THR A 209 12.33 -1.76 -38.67
C THR A 209 13.35 -2.39 -37.73
N ALA A 210 13.24 -2.10 -36.45
CA ALA A 210 14.11 -2.64 -35.41
C ALA A 210 13.31 -3.49 -34.43
N SER A 211 13.90 -4.58 -33.97
CA SER A 211 13.35 -5.39 -32.88
C SER A 211 14.45 -5.75 -31.87
N VAL A 212 14.06 -5.82 -30.61
CA VAL A 212 14.84 -6.34 -29.49
C VAL A 212 14.00 -7.45 -28.85
N GLU A 213 14.56 -8.64 -28.74
CA GLU A 213 13.85 -9.80 -28.17
C GLU A 213 14.76 -10.47 -27.14
N ASP A 214 14.17 -10.87 -26.01
CA ASP A 214 14.87 -11.69 -25.01
C ASP A 214 15.13 -13.09 -25.60
N ASN A 215 16.38 -13.56 -25.54
CA ASN A 215 16.78 -14.88 -26.04
C ASN A 215 17.16 -15.86 -24.91
N GLY A 216 16.85 -15.48 -23.65
CA GLY A 216 17.12 -16.26 -22.45
C GLY A 216 18.52 -16.09 -21.86
N ASP A 217 19.52 -15.70 -22.67
CA ASP A 217 20.90 -15.39 -22.23
C ASP A 217 21.21 -13.87 -22.34
N GLY A 218 20.28 -13.10 -22.86
CA GLY A 218 20.39 -11.66 -23.13
C GLY A 218 19.40 -11.25 -24.20
N TYR A 219 19.80 -10.31 -25.07
CA TYR A 219 18.90 -9.75 -26.09
C TYR A 219 19.46 -9.94 -27.51
N THR A 220 18.58 -10.31 -28.41
CA THR A 220 18.85 -10.28 -29.85
C THR A 220 18.29 -8.98 -30.43
N ILE A 221 19.14 -8.22 -31.10
CA ILE A 221 18.75 -6.97 -31.78
C ILE A 221 18.78 -7.24 -33.28
N THR A 222 17.66 -7.00 -33.94
CA THR A 222 17.53 -7.13 -35.41
C THR A 222 17.12 -5.79 -35.98
N ALA A 223 17.72 -5.39 -37.10
CA ALA A 223 17.29 -4.21 -37.85
C ALA A 223 17.29 -4.54 -39.37
N THR A 224 16.19 -4.20 -40.02
CA THR A 224 16.01 -4.34 -41.47
C THR A 224 15.49 -3.02 -42.04
N GLY A 225 15.93 -2.65 -43.24
CA GLY A 225 15.49 -1.40 -43.83
C GLY A 225 15.62 -1.40 -45.36
N ASP A 226 14.92 -0.47 -45.98
CA ASP A 226 14.96 -0.13 -47.38
C ASP A 226 15.56 1.26 -47.57
#